data_161b283d8c807273e0bbc28b0f05add2
#
_entry.id   161b283d8c807273e0bbc28b0f05add2
#
_cell.length_a   1.000
_cell.length_b   1.000
_cell.length_c   1.000
_cell.angle_alpha   90.00
_cell.angle_beta   90.00
_cell.angle_gamma   90.00
#
_symmetry.space_group_name_H-M   'P 1'
#
loop_
_entity.id
_entity.type
_entity.pdbx_description
1 polymer ?
#
loop_
_entity_poly.entity_id
_entity_poly.type
_entity_poly.pdbx_seq_one_letter_code
_entity_poly.pdbx_strand_id
1 'polypeptide(L)'
;MPTHAEKRTLPYSREQLFALVAGVEKYPEFLPWCLSSRITKREGANVLYADLIIGYKLVREKFTSKVVLDPYSGIRVEYLRGPLKYLSNKWQFIEGGDGTCTIDFYVDFEFRNMVFQKLMGVFFNEIVRRMV
;
A
#
# COMPACT_ATOMS: atom_id res chain seq x y z
N MET A 1 17.92 -3.47 4.92
CA MET A 1 16.87 -2.89 4.08
C MET A 1 15.53 -3.52 4.39
N PRO A 2 14.51 -2.73 4.75
CA PRO A 2 13.22 -3.31 5.10
C PRO A 2 12.54 -3.93 3.88
N THR A 3 12.41 -5.22 3.93
CA THR A 3 11.70 -5.99 2.92
C THR A 3 10.67 -6.84 3.65
N HIS A 4 9.45 -6.86 3.16
CA HIS A 4 8.41 -7.70 3.73
C HIS A 4 7.66 -8.41 2.61
N ALA A 5 7.51 -9.72 2.76
CA ALA A 5 6.73 -10.54 1.84
C ALA A 5 5.80 -11.41 2.68
N GLU A 6 4.53 -11.44 2.32
CA GLU A 6 3.53 -12.18 3.08
C GLU A 6 2.47 -12.73 2.14
N LYS A 7 2.05 -13.97 2.42
CA LYS A 7 0.89 -14.58 1.79
C LYS A 7 -0.15 -14.84 2.85
N ARG A 8 -1.40 -14.44 2.58
CA ARG A 8 -2.49 -14.65 3.51
C ARG A 8 -3.77 -14.96 2.76
N THR A 9 -4.45 -16.02 3.20
CA THR A 9 -5.73 -16.43 2.64
C THR A 9 -6.85 -15.88 3.51
N LEU A 10 -7.80 -15.19 2.87
CA LEU A 10 -8.92 -14.54 3.56
C LEU A 10 -10.25 -15.00 2.98
N PRO A 11 -11.32 -15.01 3.81
CA PRO A 11 -12.65 -15.47 3.39
C PRO A 11 -13.43 -14.39 2.63
N TYR A 12 -12.80 -13.76 1.65
CA TYR A 12 -13.39 -12.71 0.82
C TYR A 12 -13.04 -12.99 -0.63
N SER A 13 -13.85 -12.46 -1.56
CA SER A 13 -13.55 -12.60 -2.98
C SER A 13 -12.37 -11.72 -3.37
N ARG A 14 -11.70 -12.06 -4.47
CA ARG A 14 -10.61 -11.22 -4.97
C ARG A 14 -11.12 -9.85 -5.40
N GLU A 15 -12.35 -9.76 -5.89
CA GLU A 15 -12.96 -8.49 -6.26
C GLU A 15 -13.09 -7.57 -5.04
N GLN A 16 -13.51 -8.11 -3.90
CA GLN A 16 -13.63 -7.33 -2.67
C GLN A 16 -12.27 -6.86 -2.15
N LEU A 17 -11.28 -7.75 -2.16
CA LEU A 17 -9.93 -7.41 -1.67
C LEU A 17 -9.23 -6.45 -2.62
N PHE A 18 -9.37 -6.65 -3.92
CA PHE A 18 -8.83 -5.73 -4.91
C PHE A 18 -9.42 -4.33 -4.74
N ALA A 19 -10.73 -4.24 -4.57
CA ALA A 19 -11.40 -2.95 -4.40
C ALA A 19 -10.93 -2.23 -3.13
N LEU A 20 -10.70 -2.97 -2.05
CA LEU A 20 -10.20 -2.40 -0.81
C LEU A 20 -8.81 -1.77 -0.98
N VAL A 21 -7.89 -2.49 -1.61
CA VAL A 21 -6.52 -2.01 -1.80
C VAL A 21 -6.46 -0.92 -2.87
N ALA A 22 -7.27 -1.02 -3.92
CA ALA A 22 -7.33 -0.01 -4.98
C ALA A 22 -7.97 1.29 -4.51
N GLY A 23 -8.77 1.26 -3.44
CA GLY A 23 -9.46 2.43 -2.91
C GLY A 23 -8.54 3.30 -2.05
N VAL A 24 -7.48 3.85 -2.64
CA VAL A 24 -6.45 4.60 -1.91
C VAL A 24 -7.01 5.82 -1.19
N GLU A 25 -8.09 6.41 -1.68
CA GLU A 25 -8.71 7.57 -1.05
C GLU A 25 -9.28 7.27 0.33
N LYS A 26 -9.55 6.01 0.62
CA LYS A 26 -10.14 5.57 1.89
C LYS A 26 -9.12 5.13 2.92
N TYR A 27 -7.84 5.13 2.58
CA TYR A 27 -6.80 4.68 3.49
C TYR A 27 -6.80 5.40 4.84
N PRO A 28 -7.05 6.73 4.92
CA PRO A 28 -7.10 7.39 6.23
C PRO A 28 -8.18 6.87 7.17
N GLU A 29 -9.19 6.20 6.64
CA GLU A 29 -10.30 5.68 7.45
C GLU A 29 -9.89 4.47 8.29
N PHE A 30 -8.84 3.74 7.87
CA PHE A 30 -8.43 2.53 8.59
C PHE A 30 -6.93 2.39 8.83
N LEU A 31 -6.11 3.28 8.28
CA LEU A 31 -4.67 3.28 8.52
C LEU A 31 -4.30 4.49 9.37
N PRO A 32 -3.97 4.30 10.65
CA PRO A 32 -3.76 5.43 11.55
C PRO A 32 -2.55 6.29 11.20
N TRP A 33 -1.58 5.74 10.45
CA TRP A 33 -0.41 6.50 10.00
C TRP A 33 -0.66 7.29 8.72
N CYS A 34 -1.75 7.02 8.02
CA CYS A 34 -2.12 7.75 6.82
C CYS A 34 -3.09 8.86 7.19
N LEU A 35 -2.60 10.10 7.18
CA LEU A 35 -3.38 11.26 7.59
C LEU A 35 -4.29 11.78 6.48
N SER A 36 -3.87 11.63 5.24
CA SER A 36 -4.61 12.10 4.08
C SER A 36 -4.21 11.29 2.86
N SER A 37 -5.15 11.07 1.96
CA SER A 37 -4.91 10.39 0.70
C SER A 37 -5.78 11.01 -0.38
N ARG A 38 -5.17 11.39 -1.50
CA ARG A 38 -5.87 12.04 -2.59
C ARG A 38 -5.37 11.57 -3.93
N ILE A 39 -6.31 11.25 -4.81
CA ILE A 39 -5.98 10.94 -6.20
C ILE A 39 -5.81 12.25 -6.94
N THR A 40 -4.63 12.48 -7.51
CA THR A 40 -4.31 13.72 -8.20
C THR A 40 -4.52 13.64 -9.70
N LYS A 41 -4.44 12.44 -10.28
CA LYS A 41 -4.60 12.25 -11.72
C LYS A 41 -4.99 10.80 -12.00
N ARG A 42 -5.77 10.60 -13.07
CA ARG A 42 -6.07 9.28 -13.58
C ARG A 42 -5.69 9.22 -15.05
N GLU A 43 -5.08 8.11 -15.46
CA GLU A 43 -4.76 7.82 -16.86
C GLU A 43 -5.52 6.57 -17.28
N GLY A 44 -6.65 6.75 -17.93
CA GLY A 44 -7.52 5.62 -18.28
C GLY A 44 -8.15 5.01 -17.02
N ALA A 45 -8.57 3.75 -17.15
CA ALA A 45 -9.27 3.04 -16.07
C ALA A 45 -8.32 2.41 -15.05
N ASN A 46 -7.07 2.14 -15.44
CA ASN A 46 -6.19 1.25 -14.68
C ASN A 46 -4.91 1.91 -14.15
N VAL A 47 -4.76 3.21 -14.31
CA VAL A 47 -3.59 3.93 -13.80
C VAL A 47 -4.07 5.17 -13.07
N LEU A 48 -3.57 5.37 -11.86
CA LEU A 48 -3.84 6.57 -11.11
C LEU A 48 -2.58 7.05 -10.39
N TYR A 49 -2.59 8.34 -10.07
CA TYR A 49 -1.53 8.96 -9.29
C TYR A 49 -2.14 9.44 -7.98
N ALA A 50 -1.46 9.19 -6.89
CA ALA A 50 -1.98 9.53 -5.57
C ALA A 50 -0.92 10.18 -4.71
N ASP A 51 -1.37 11.15 -3.90
CA ASP A 51 -0.57 11.76 -2.85
C ASP A 51 -1.10 11.27 -1.51
N LEU A 52 -0.21 10.72 -0.70
CA LEU A 52 -0.50 10.34 0.66
C LEU A 52 0.31 11.20 1.61
N ILE A 53 -0.31 11.65 2.68
CA ILE A 53 0.42 12.29 3.77
C ILE A 53 0.49 11.28 4.89
N ILE A 54 1.71 10.86 5.20
CA ILE A 54 1.97 9.90 6.28
C ILE A 54 2.56 10.66 7.46
N GLY A 55 2.25 10.20 8.65
CA GLY A 55 2.71 10.90 9.81
C GLY A 55 2.75 10.05 11.07
N TYR A 56 3.68 10.43 11.96
CA TYR A 56 3.81 9.86 13.28
C TYR A 56 4.31 10.98 14.19
N LYS A 57 3.52 11.29 15.23
CA LYS A 57 3.81 12.40 16.13
C LYS A 57 3.93 13.72 15.36
N LEU A 58 5.07 14.38 15.39
CA LEU A 58 5.28 15.67 14.73
C LEU A 58 5.89 15.53 13.34
N VAL A 59 6.21 14.31 12.93
CA VAL A 59 6.80 14.05 11.62
C VAL A 59 5.69 13.83 10.60
N ARG A 60 5.69 14.60 9.51
CA ARG A 60 4.72 14.47 8.43
C ARG A 60 5.45 14.54 7.10
N GLU A 61 5.15 13.59 6.21
CA GLU A 61 5.79 13.52 4.92
C GLU A 61 4.76 13.25 3.84
N LYS A 62 4.96 13.90 2.69
CA LYS A 62 4.13 13.70 1.51
C LYS A 62 4.77 12.66 0.59
N PHE A 63 3.97 11.70 0.18
CA PHE A 63 4.39 10.58 -0.64
C PHE A 63 3.55 10.57 -1.91
N THR A 64 4.21 10.63 -3.06
CA THR A 64 3.53 10.61 -4.37
C THR A 64 3.86 9.31 -5.09
N SER A 65 2.84 8.61 -5.54
CA SER A 65 3.00 7.33 -6.21
C SER A 65 2.12 7.20 -7.44
N LYS A 66 2.56 6.35 -8.37
CA LYS A 66 1.79 5.89 -9.51
C LYS A 66 1.28 4.49 -9.19
N VAL A 67 -0.03 4.31 -9.23
CA VAL A 67 -0.65 3.03 -8.92
C VAL A 67 -1.17 2.43 -10.21
N VAL A 68 -0.65 1.26 -10.56
CA VAL A 68 -1.05 0.53 -11.76
C VAL A 68 -1.94 -0.62 -11.33
N LEU A 69 -3.18 -0.61 -11.82
CA LEU A 69 -4.18 -1.61 -11.49
C LEU A 69 -4.27 -2.65 -12.59
N ASP A 70 -4.21 -3.93 -12.19
CA ASP A 70 -4.53 -5.04 -13.06
C ASP A 70 -5.81 -5.64 -12.47
N PRO A 71 -7.00 -5.28 -12.99
CA PRO A 71 -8.26 -5.55 -12.30
C PRO A 71 -8.40 -7.01 -11.88
N TYR A 72 -8.63 -7.14 -10.58
CA TYR A 72 -8.83 -8.34 -9.79
C TYR A 72 -7.62 -9.25 -9.69
N SER A 73 -6.54 -9.02 -10.44
CA SER A 73 -5.33 -9.85 -10.39
C SER A 73 -4.23 -9.25 -9.54
N GLY A 74 -4.02 -7.94 -9.63
CA GLY A 74 -2.94 -7.33 -8.89
C GLY A 74 -2.93 -5.81 -8.92
N ILE A 75 -2.05 -5.26 -8.10
CA ILE A 75 -1.80 -3.83 -8.01
C ILE A 75 -0.30 -3.66 -7.85
N ARG A 76 0.27 -2.72 -8.60
CA ARG A 76 1.68 -2.36 -8.51
C ARG A 76 1.80 -0.89 -8.20
N VAL A 77 2.63 -0.56 -7.21
CA VAL A 77 2.86 0.83 -6.82
C VAL A 77 4.27 1.23 -7.23
N GLU A 78 4.37 2.30 -8.02
CA GLU A 78 5.62 2.89 -8.42
C GLU A 78 5.84 4.19 -7.65
N TYR A 79 6.98 4.29 -6.97
CA TYR A 79 7.31 5.45 -6.18
C TYR A 79 7.83 6.57 -7.09
N LEU A 80 7.26 7.77 -6.96
CA LEU A 80 7.67 8.92 -7.76
C LEU A 80 8.51 9.91 -6.95
N ARG A 81 8.04 10.29 -5.75
CA ARG A 81 8.76 11.21 -4.88
C ARG A 81 8.21 11.19 -3.46
N GLY A 82 9.03 11.59 -2.51
CA GLY A 82 8.68 11.62 -1.11
C GLY A 82 9.89 11.31 -0.23
N PRO A 83 9.66 10.81 0.99
CA PRO A 83 10.72 10.59 1.97
C PRO A 83 11.56 9.35 1.75
N LEU A 84 11.30 8.58 0.71
CA LEU A 84 11.97 7.31 0.47
C LEU A 84 13.11 7.48 -0.53
N LYS A 85 14.14 6.63 -0.37
CA LYS A 85 15.16 6.46 -1.40
C LYS A 85 14.58 5.66 -2.56
N TYR A 86 13.79 4.64 -2.23
CA TYR A 86 13.12 3.79 -3.22
C TYR A 86 11.94 3.09 -2.57
N LEU A 87 11.04 2.58 -3.39
CA LEU A 87 9.95 1.69 -2.99
C LEU A 87 9.61 0.76 -4.14
N SER A 88 9.50 -0.52 -3.84
CA SER A 88 8.91 -1.52 -4.73
C SER A 88 7.77 -2.18 -3.97
N ASN A 89 6.56 -2.09 -4.50
CA ASN A 89 5.38 -2.65 -3.84
C ASN A 89 4.48 -3.34 -4.85
N LYS A 90 4.06 -4.54 -4.51
CA LYS A 90 3.28 -5.38 -5.41
C LYS A 90 2.26 -6.17 -4.61
N TRP A 91 1.03 -6.19 -5.12
CA TRP A 91 -0.07 -6.99 -4.58
C TRP A 91 -0.56 -7.94 -5.65
N GLN A 92 -0.73 -9.21 -5.30
CA GLN A 92 -1.39 -10.19 -6.17
C GLN A 92 -2.56 -10.79 -5.42
N PHE A 93 -3.68 -10.95 -6.13
CA PHE A 93 -4.91 -11.50 -5.56
C PHE A 93 -5.21 -12.80 -6.28
N ILE A 94 -5.02 -13.93 -5.60
CA ILE A 94 -5.13 -15.27 -6.18
C ILE A 94 -6.44 -15.87 -5.70
N GLU A 95 -7.36 -16.12 -6.64
CA GLU A 95 -8.66 -16.67 -6.32
C GLU A 95 -8.54 -18.13 -5.88
N GLY A 96 -9.17 -18.46 -4.74
CA GLY A 96 -9.34 -19.83 -4.27
C GLY A 96 -10.63 -20.42 -4.81
N GLY A 97 -10.73 -21.75 -4.78
CA GLY A 97 -11.89 -22.44 -5.33
C GLY A 97 -13.14 -22.45 -4.45
N ASP A 98 -13.08 -21.85 -3.27
CA ASP A 98 -14.10 -21.93 -2.22
C ASP A 98 -14.57 -20.56 -1.73
N GLY A 99 -14.46 -19.55 -2.56
CA GLY A 99 -14.84 -18.18 -2.18
C GLY A 99 -13.80 -17.46 -1.36
N THR A 100 -12.59 -18.02 -1.25
CA THR A 100 -11.47 -17.37 -0.58
C THR A 100 -10.55 -16.70 -1.58
N CYS A 101 -9.67 -15.84 -1.09
CA CYS A 101 -8.64 -15.21 -1.89
C CYS A 101 -7.32 -15.19 -1.12
N THR A 102 -6.24 -15.56 -1.77
CA THR A 102 -4.91 -15.45 -1.19
C THR A 102 -4.27 -14.15 -1.68
N ILE A 103 -3.86 -13.31 -0.74
CA ILE A 103 -3.10 -12.10 -1.02
C ILE A 103 -1.62 -12.45 -0.95
N ASP A 104 -0.90 -12.16 -2.04
CA ASP A 104 0.55 -12.24 -2.09
C ASP A 104 1.07 -10.81 -2.12
N PHE A 105 1.63 -10.37 -1.00
CA PHE A 105 2.06 -8.99 -0.78
C PHE A 105 3.58 -8.93 -0.71
N TYR A 106 4.14 -7.95 -1.41
CA TYR A 106 5.58 -7.69 -1.36
C TYR A 106 5.82 -6.20 -1.28
N VAL A 107 6.71 -5.78 -0.39
CA VAL A 107 7.20 -4.42 -0.33
C VAL A 107 8.67 -4.40 0.05
N ASP A 108 9.43 -3.55 -0.64
CA ASP A 108 10.83 -3.28 -0.34
C ASP A 108 11.02 -1.77 -0.43
N PHE A 109 11.52 -1.17 0.65
CA PHE A 109 11.64 0.29 0.71
C PHE A 109 12.74 0.71 1.66
N GLU A 110 13.17 1.98 1.53
CA GLU A 110 14.12 2.58 2.45
C GLU A 110 13.82 4.07 2.57
N PHE A 111 13.76 4.58 3.79
CA PHE A 111 13.60 6.00 4.05
C PHE A 111 14.93 6.72 3.95
N ARG A 112 14.89 8.00 3.52
CA ARG A 112 16.08 8.84 3.51
C ARG A 112 16.47 9.27 4.92
N ASN A 113 15.48 9.46 5.79
CA ASN A 113 15.67 9.84 7.18
C ASN A 113 15.77 8.59 8.05
N MET A 114 16.91 8.39 8.70
CA MET A 114 17.16 7.22 9.53
C MET A 114 16.21 7.12 10.71
N VAL A 115 15.81 8.25 11.30
CA VAL A 115 14.86 8.26 12.41
C VAL A 115 13.51 7.75 11.96
N PHE A 116 13.04 8.23 10.81
CA PHE A 116 11.77 7.79 10.25
C PHE A 116 11.81 6.30 9.89
N GLN A 117 12.95 5.85 9.37
CA GLN A 117 13.16 4.44 9.05
C GLN A 117 13.01 3.55 10.29
N LYS A 118 13.59 3.95 11.40
CA LYS A 118 13.48 3.19 12.64
C LYS A 118 12.06 3.16 13.17
N LEU A 119 11.36 4.29 13.13
CA LEU A 119 9.97 4.35 13.58
C LEU A 119 9.06 3.46 12.77
N MET A 120 9.19 3.50 11.46
CA MET A 120 8.37 2.66 10.58
C MET A 120 8.72 1.17 10.74
N GLY A 121 9.97 0.86 11.02
CA GLY A 121 10.38 -0.52 11.28
C GLY A 121 9.68 -1.12 12.49
N VAL A 122 9.47 -0.32 13.54
CA VAL A 122 8.79 -0.77 14.75
C VAL A 122 7.31 -1.03 14.47
N PHE A 123 6.66 -0.18 13.67
CA PHE A 123 5.22 -0.26 13.43
C PHE A 123 4.84 -1.05 12.20
N PHE A 124 5.81 -1.49 11.40
CA PHE A 124 5.55 -2.09 10.10
C PHE A 124 4.65 -3.32 10.20
N ASN A 125 4.93 -4.21 11.14
CA ASN A 125 4.14 -5.43 11.31
C ASN A 125 2.68 -5.12 11.66
N GLU A 126 2.47 -4.10 12.48
CA GLU A 126 1.12 -3.70 12.86
C GLU A 126 0.38 -3.06 11.69
N ILE A 127 1.08 -2.25 10.88
CA ILE A 127 0.52 -1.65 9.68
C ILE A 127 0.05 -2.74 8.71
N VAL A 128 0.91 -3.72 8.43
CA VAL A 128 0.57 -4.83 7.53
C VAL A 128 -0.61 -5.62 8.07
N ARG A 129 -0.62 -5.88 9.37
CA ARG A 129 -1.70 -6.63 9.99
C ARG A 129 -3.05 -5.94 9.83
N ARG A 130 -3.09 -4.61 9.90
CA ARG A 130 -4.32 -3.83 9.73
C ARG A 130 -4.75 -3.71 8.27
N MET A 131 -3.81 -3.75 7.33
CA MET A 131 -4.13 -3.69 5.91
C MET A 131 -4.75 -4.99 5.40
N VAL A 132 -4.39 -6.07 6.02
CA VAL A 132 -4.83 -7.41 5.60
C VAL A 132 -5.72 -8.05 6.64
#